data_0e4aead8061e9bd027e46ed6bef80f86
#
_entry.id   0e4aead8061e9bd027e46ed6bef80f86
#
_cell.length_a   1.000
_cell.length_b   1.000
_cell.length_c   1.000
_cell.angle_alpha   90.00
_cell.angle_beta   90.00
_cell.angle_gamma   90.00
#
_symmetry.space_group_name_H-M   'P 1'
#
loop_
_entity.id
_entity.type
_entity.pdbx_description
1 polymer ?
#
loop_
_entity_poly.entity_id
_entity_poly.type
_entity_poly.pdbx_seq_one_letter_code
_entity_poly.pdbx_strand_id
1 'polypeptide(L)'
;VIKSSSGQGKTTLALKTQYCLQNEYTPYQLINCSDRGTLRHIVEYFHARIRLGEKPLILIDNLDAHLSEWNQLVQLMQSDVKYNYKILITSRENDWYNYAGDLSNIHSMNIIKPMLSKEEAAAIFNTLQQAGHIHPKIKEWKHAWNQIADKKLLIEYVYLLTHGEMIAERISSQMCEIGRNETGSIKFELLRQVCFADVCGIRLSTKKLLRSLAPRTVYDIGQILKSMADEFLVHISQDGDYIEGLHPVRSRHIVEYLHEYYPLEKTAYNITKLADLQDFSVLFSHYPEFSFDKVSFYSDVVN
;
A
#
# COMPACT_ATOMS: atom_id res chain seq x y z
N VAL A 1 13.02 -3.46 11.26
CA VAL A 1 12.31 -3.20 10.00
C VAL A 1 11.56 -4.44 9.56
N ILE A 2 10.28 -4.32 9.21
CA ILE A 2 9.45 -5.38 8.65
C ILE A 2 9.31 -5.09 7.15
N LYS A 3 9.99 -5.87 6.30
CA LYS A 3 10.05 -5.64 4.85
C LYS A 3 9.54 -6.87 4.08
N SER A 4 8.55 -6.69 3.22
CA SER A 4 8.06 -7.74 2.31
C SER A 4 7.14 -7.16 1.23
N SER A 5 6.70 -7.99 0.29
CA SER A 5 5.68 -7.63 -0.68
C SER A 5 4.37 -7.17 -0.02
N SER A 6 3.51 -6.50 -0.77
CA SER A 6 2.18 -6.10 -0.29
C SER A 6 1.34 -7.35 0.04
N GLY A 7 0.43 -7.22 1.01
CA GLY A 7 -0.47 -8.33 1.39
C GLY A 7 0.11 -9.37 2.33
N GLN A 8 1.32 -9.19 2.89
CA GLN A 8 1.94 -10.08 3.88
C GLN A 8 1.66 -9.69 5.34
N GLY A 9 0.76 -8.76 5.59
CA GLY A 9 0.34 -8.39 6.95
C GLY A 9 1.35 -7.55 7.75
N LYS A 10 2.27 -6.84 7.10
CA LYS A 10 3.31 -6.00 7.76
C LYS A 10 2.73 -5.02 8.78
N THR A 11 1.76 -4.21 8.37
CA THR A 11 1.06 -3.24 9.22
C THR A 11 0.40 -3.91 10.41
N THR A 12 -0.31 -5.02 10.17
CA THR A 12 -0.96 -5.80 11.23
C THR A 12 0.06 -6.32 12.26
N LEU A 13 1.20 -6.85 11.78
CA LEU A 13 2.28 -7.33 12.64
C LEU A 13 2.88 -6.19 13.46
N ALA A 14 3.11 -5.03 12.85
CA ALA A 14 3.65 -3.86 13.52
C ALA A 14 2.71 -3.34 14.62
N LEU A 15 1.42 -3.16 14.31
CA LEU A 15 0.41 -2.74 15.29
C LEU A 15 0.23 -3.76 16.41
N LYS A 16 0.25 -5.07 16.08
CA LYS A 16 0.22 -6.13 17.10
C LYS A 16 1.44 -6.06 18.02
N THR A 17 2.61 -5.77 17.46
CA THR A 17 3.84 -5.60 18.25
C THR A 17 3.72 -4.41 19.20
N GLN A 18 3.21 -3.26 18.74
CA GLN A 18 2.97 -2.11 19.60
C GLN A 18 1.97 -2.45 20.72
N TYR A 19 0.88 -3.11 20.38
CA TYR A 19 -0.13 -3.55 21.35
C TYR A 19 0.46 -4.49 22.42
N CYS A 20 1.26 -5.47 22.02
CA CYS A 20 1.88 -6.41 22.96
C CYS A 20 2.90 -5.73 23.89
N LEU A 21 3.56 -4.68 23.43
CA LEU A 21 4.61 -3.97 24.16
C LEU A 21 4.12 -2.70 24.88
N GLN A 22 2.83 -2.38 24.86
CA GLN A 22 2.28 -1.14 25.41
C GLN A 22 2.48 -0.94 26.92
N ASN A 23 2.72 -2.02 27.68
CA ASN A 23 3.01 -1.95 29.11
C ASN A 23 4.49 -1.56 29.39
N GLU A 24 5.37 -1.72 28.42
CA GLU A 24 6.80 -1.41 28.55
C GLU A 24 7.17 -0.14 27.78
N TYR A 25 6.54 0.09 26.63
CA TYR A 25 6.79 1.20 25.73
C TYR A 25 5.51 2.01 25.46
N THR A 26 5.66 3.32 25.30
CA THR A 26 4.57 4.20 24.86
C THR A 26 4.48 4.17 23.34
N PRO A 27 3.36 3.70 22.75
CA PRO A 27 3.22 3.59 21.30
C PRO A 27 2.98 4.96 20.65
N TYR A 28 3.70 5.24 19.58
CA TYR A 28 3.55 6.41 18.73
C TYR A 28 3.50 5.97 17.26
N GLN A 29 2.78 6.71 16.43
CA GLN A 29 2.83 6.56 14.98
C GLN A 29 3.32 7.85 14.36
N LEU A 30 4.38 7.76 13.53
CA LEU A 30 4.90 8.87 12.76
C LEU A 30 4.27 8.85 11.37
N ILE A 31 3.54 9.90 11.01
CA ILE A 31 2.80 10.00 9.74
C ILE A 31 3.48 10.92 8.72
N ASN A 32 4.36 11.81 9.15
CA ASN A 32 5.10 12.70 8.26
C ASN A 32 6.48 13.03 8.84
N CYS A 33 7.50 12.90 7.99
CA CYS A 33 8.88 13.29 8.25
C CYS A 33 9.57 13.52 6.89
N SER A 34 9.12 14.53 6.14
CA SER A 34 9.57 14.80 4.77
C SER A 34 10.50 15.99 4.63
N ASP A 35 10.68 16.79 5.68
CA ASP A 35 11.52 17.98 5.66
C ASP A 35 12.31 18.19 6.97
N ARG A 36 13.40 18.94 6.88
CA ARG A 36 14.31 19.17 8.01
C ARG A 36 13.71 20.00 9.14
N GLY A 37 12.74 20.88 8.86
CA GLY A 37 12.07 21.67 9.89
C GLY A 37 11.19 20.80 10.78
N THR A 38 10.35 20.00 10.15
CA THR A 38 9.49 18.99 10.81
C THR A 38 10.35 17.98 11.59
N LEU A 39 11.44 17.51 10.99
CA LEU A 39 12.38 16.58 11.61
C LEU A 39 12.89 17.08 12.96
N ARG A 40 13.34 18.34 13.03
CA ARG A 40 13.85 18.94 14.27
C ARG A 40 12.81 18.95 15.39
N HIS A 41 11.58 19.35 15.07
CA HIS A 41 10.50 19.37 16.05
C HIS A 41 10.13 17.97 16.53
N ILE A 42 10.16 16.97 15.67
CA ILE A 42 9.93 15.56 16.04
C ILE A 42 11.01 15.09 17.02
N VAL A 43 12.27 15.35 16.73
CA VAL A 43 13.39 14.99 17.62
C VAL A 43 13.24 15.68 18.97
N GLU A 44 13.02 16.99 19.00
CA GLU A 44 12.83 17.75 20.24
C GLU A 44 11.62 17.21 21.04
N TYR A 45 10.52 16.87 20.38
CA TYR A 45 9.36 16.26 21.03
C TYR A 45 9.71 14.93 21.70
N PHE A 46 10.33 14.00 20.99
CA PHE A 46 10.68 12.70 21.56
C PHE A 46 11.73 12.82 22.66
N HIS A 47 12.72 13.71 22.52
CA HIS A 47 13.65 14.00 23.59
C HIS A 47 12.96 14.49 24.87
N ALA A 48 11.96 15.38 24.73
CA ALA A 48 11.19 15.85 25.88
C ALA A 48 10.40 14.71 26.55
N ARG A 49 9.73 13.85 25.76
CA ARG A 49 8.96 12.70 26.27
C ARG A 49 9.88 11.70 27.02
N ILE A 50 11.06 11.43 26.46
CA ILE A 50 12.02 10.51 27.07
C ILE A 50 12.58 11.11 28.39
N ARG A 51 12.84 12.42 28.45
CA ARG A 51 13.25 13.10 29.71
C ARG A 51 12.18 13.00 30.79
N LEU A 52 10.91 12.90 30.42
CA LEU A 52 9.79 12.68 31.33
C LEU A 52 9.64 11.21 31.76
N GLY A 53 10.56 10.33 31.33
CA GLY A 53 10.63 8.92 31.72
C GLY A 53 9.86 7.97 30.79
N GLU A 54 9.36 8.45 29.65
CA GLU A 54 8.73 7.58 28.67
C GLU A 54 9.75 6.79 27.86
N LYS A 55 9.30 5.64 27.34
CA LYS A 55 10.04 4.80 26.39
C LYS A 55 9.27 4.73 25.09
N PRO A 56 9.48 5.63 24.13
CA PRO A 56 8.74 5.63 22.87
C PRO A 56 8.98 4.38 22.04
N LEU A 57 7.89 3.79 21.50
CA LEU A 57 7.89 2.82 20.41
C LEU A 57 7.26 3.47 19.18
N ILE A 58 8.11 3.99 18.31
CA ILE A 58 7.71 4.80 17.17
C ILE A 58 7.47 3.90 15.96
N LEU A 59 6.24 3.83 15.49
CA LEU A 59 5.89 3.14 14.26
C LEU A 59 5.97 4.11 13.08
N ILE A 60 6.74 3.73 12.07
CA ILE A 60 6.80 4.30 10.73
C ILE A 60 6.15 3.26 9.81
N ASP A 61 4.85 3.41 9.54
CA ASP A 61 4.11 2.44 8.77
C ASP A 61 4.07 2.83 7.30
N ASN A 62 4.35 1.86 6.42
CA ASN A 62 4.34 2.02 4.97
C ASN A 62 5.24 3.14 4.49
N LEU A 63 6.55 2.95 4.64
CA LEU A 63 7.59 3.92 4.26
C LEU A 63 7.38 4.46 2.83
N ASP A 64 7.24 5.78 2.72
CA ASP A 64 6.96 6.50 1.48
C ASP A 64 7.69 7.87 1.43
N ALA A 65 7.34 8.71 0.45
CA ALA A 65 7.93 10.05 0.28
C ALA A 65 7.69 10.97 1.49
N HIS A 66 6.55 10.85 2.20
CA HIS A 66 6.25 11.66 3.38
C HIS A 66 7.10 11.29 4.59
N LEU A 67 7.77 10.16 4.54
CA LEU A 67 8.61 9.60 5.59
C LEU A 67 10.08 9.51 5.15
N SER A 68 10.46 10.17 4.06
CA SER A 68 11.79 10.07 3.44
C SER A 68 12.96 10.44 4.36
N GLU A 69 12.75 11.33 5.33
CA GLU A 69 13.79 11.76 6.28
C GLU A 69 13.90 10.88 7.55
N TRP A 70 13.23 9.72 7.59
CA TRP A 70 13.24 8.80 8.74
C TRP A 70 14.66 8.40 9.16
N ASN A 71 15.56 8.26 8.20
CA ASN A 71 16.94 7.89 8.43
C ASN A 71 17.70 8.98 9.23
N GLN A 72 17.53 10.24 8.85
CA GLN A 72 18.08 11.37 9.61
C GLN A 72 17.44 11.47 10.99
N LEU A 73 16.14 11.18 11.14
CA LEU A 73 15.47 11.09 12.44
C LEU A 73 16.17 10.08 13.34
N VAL A 74 16.42 8.86 12.84
CA VAL A 74 17.11 7.81 13.60
C VAL A 74 18.52 8.25 14.01
N GLN A 75 19.28 8.83 13.08
CA GLN A 75 20.64 9.32 13.36
C GLN A 75 20.66 10.41 14.44
N LEU A 76 19.76 11.39 14.38
CA LEU A 76 19.66 12.44 15.38
C LEU A 76 19.23 11.91 16.75
N MET A 77 18.31 10.96 16.78
CA MET A 77 17.89 10.33 18.03
C MET A 77 18.98 9.45 18.65
N GLN A 78 19.80 8.78 17.83
CA GLN A 78 20.93 7.96 18.29
C GLN A 78 22.09 8.78 18.87
N SER A 79 22.22 10.06 18.55
CA SER A 79 23.30 10.91 19.04
C SER A 79 23.30 11.08 20.57
N ASP A 80 22.14 10.83 21.20
CA ASP A 80 22.03 10.89 22.67
C ASP A 80 21.82 9.49 23.27
N VAL A 81 22.93 8.87 23.68
CA VAL A 81 23.03 7.47 24.18
C VAL A 81 22.17 7.20 25.42
N LYS A 82 21.69 8.25 26.11
CA LYS A 82 20.87 8.13 27.34
C LYS A 82 19.40 7.75 27.04
N TYR A 83 18.99 7.76 25.80
CA TYR A 83 17.58 7.58 25.48
C TYR A 83 17.22 6.13 25.15
N ASN A 84 16.18 5.64 25.82
CA ASN A 84 15.63 4.32 25.61
C ASN A 84 14.36 4.43 24.75
N TYR A 85 14.49 4.16 23.44
CA TYR A 85 13.40 4.16 22.48
C TYR A 85 13.56 3.01 21.49
N LYS A 86 12.51 2.70 20.77
CA LYS A 86 12.51 1.75 19.65
C LYS A 86 11.80 2.35 18.46
N ILE A 87 12.29 2.02 17.26
CA ILE A 87 11.64 2.40 16.01
C ILE A 87 11.28 1.12 15.25
N LEU A 88 10.03 1.02 14.85
CA LEU A 88 9.48 -0.07 14.07
C LEU A 88 9.06 0.49 12.71
N ILE A 89 9.62 -0.05 11.64
CA ILE A 89 9.37 0.43 10.27
C ILE A 89 8.75 -0.69 9.47
N THR A 90 7.67 -0.40 8.75
CA THR A 90 7.17 -1.30 7.71
C THR A 90 7.45 -0.70 6.33
N SER A 91 7.81 -1.55 5.36
CA SER A 91 8.09 -1.11 4.00
C SER A 91 7.77 -2.21 3.00
N ARG A 92 7.36 -1.84 1.78
CA ARG A 92 7.44 -2.73 0.63
C ARG A 92 8.91 -2.89 0.22
N GLU A 93 9.24 -3.93 -0.53
CA GLU A 93 10.65 -4.14 -0.93
C GLU A 93 11.18 -2.99 -1.80
N ASN A 94 10.39 -2.52 -2.75
CA ASN A 94 10.79 -1.43 -3.65
C ASN A 94 10.87 -0.08 -2.93
N ASP A 95 9.88 0.24 -2.09
CA ASP A 95 9.89 1.47 -1.29
C ASP A 95 11.09 1.52 -0.35
N TRP A 96 11.49 0.36 0.19
CA TRP A 96 12.71 0.28 0.99
C TRP A 96 13.95 0.70 0.20
N TYR A 97 14.12 0.26 -1.05
CA TYR A 97 15.27 0.67 -1.87
C TYR A 97 15.23 2.15 -2.21
N ASN A 98 14.05 2.73 -2.37
CA ASN A 98 13.88 4.15 -2.68
C ASN A 98 14.10 5.07 -1.46
N TYR A 99 13.68 4.64 -0.27
CA TYR A 99 13.60 5.49 0.92
C TYR A 99 14.47 5.01 2.10
N ALA A 100 15.24 3.92 1.97
CA ALA A 100 16.10 3.46 3.06
C ALA A 100 17.20 4.47 3.43
N GLY A 101 17.68 5.24 2.46
CA GLY A 101 18.77 6.18 2.66
C GLY A 101 20.10 5.51 3.01
N ASP A 102 21.01 6.28 3.62
CA ASP A 102 22.31 5.75 4.09
C ASP A 102 22.15 5.12 5.47
N LEU A 103 22.31 3.81 5.52
CA LEU A 103 22.18 3.01 6.75
C LEU A 103 23.49 2.85 7.54
N SER A 104 24.62 3.37 7.02
CA SER A 104 25.96 3.17 7.58
C SER A 104 26.08 3.71 9.02
N ASN A 105 25.32 4.73 9.35
CA ASN A 105 25.32 5.39 10.66
C ASN A 105 24.26 4.87 11.64
N ILE A 106 23.55 3.80 11.30
CA ILE A 106 22.55 3.20 12.20
C ILE A 106 23.20 2.08 13.02
N HIS A 107 23.34 2.28 14.35
CA HIS A 107 24.08 1.39 15.24
C HIS A 107 23.48 -0.01 15.37
N SER A 108 22.16 -0.15 15.30
CA SER A 108 21.50 -1.46 15.44
C SER A 108 20.21 -1.48 14.61
N MET A 109 20.15 -2.39 13.64
CA MET A 109 18.98 -2.60 12.80
C MET A 109 18.77 -4.08 12.52
N ASN A 110 17.55 -4.56 12.74
CA ASN A 110 17.13 -5.90 12.36
C ASN A 110 16.08 -5.81 11.24
N ILE A 111 16.27 -6.57 10.18
CA ILE A 111 15.33 -6.68 9.07
C ILE A 111 14.65 -8.04 9.14
N ILE A 112 13.31 -8.02 9.21
CA ILE A 112 12.46 -9.20 9.20
C ILE A 112 11.70 -9.20 7.87
N LYS A 113 11.70 -10.36 7.19
CA LYS A 113 10.93 -10.57 5.94
C LYS A 113 9.84 -11.62 6.21
N PRO A 114 8.62 -11.18 6.60
CA PRO A 114 7.52 -12.12 6.76
C PRO A 114 7.15 -12.74 5.41
N MET A 115 7.04 -14.06 5.41
CA MET A 115 6.59 -14.87 4.28
C MET A 115 5.70 -15.97 4.84
N LEU A 116 4.57 -16.22 4.18
CA LEU A 116 3.66 -17.28 4.59
C LEU A 116 4.32 -18.65 4.38
N SER A 117 4.52 -19.39 5.45
CA SER A 117 5.01 -20.78 5.44
C SER A 117 3.86 -21.80 5.42
N LYS A 118 4.17 -23.06 5.13
CA LYS A 118 3.17 -24.14 5.19
C LYS A 118 2.62 -24.36 6.59
N GLU A 119 3.48 -24.25 7.58
CA GLU A 119 3.15 -24.41 9.00
C GLU A 119 2.20 -23.29 9.45
N GLU A 120 2.48 -22.06 9.06
CA GLU A 120 1.63 -20.90 9.34
C GLU A 120 0.29 -21.01 8.60
N ALA A 121 0.29 -21.46 7.35
CA ALA A 121 -0.94 -21.67 6.58
C ALA A 121 -1.85 -22.71 7.26
N ALA A 122 -1.29 -23.84 7.75
CA ALA A 122 -2.03 -24.81 8.51
C ALA A 122 -2.57 -24.24 9.83
N ALA A 123 -1.76 -23.45 10.55
CA ALA A 123 -2.17 -22.83 11.80
C ALA A 123 -3.32 -21.81 11.59
N ILE A 124 -3.22 -20.97 10.55
CA ILE A 124 -4.27 -20.01 10.18
C ILE A 124 -5.57 -20.73 9.83
N PHE A 125 -5.49 -21.80 9.02
CA PHE A 125 -6.68 -22.59 8.69
C PHE A 125 -7.35 -23.14 9.95
N ASN A 126 -6.60 -23.77 10.85
CA ASN A 126 -7.13 -24.33 12.08
C ASN A 126 -7.79 -23.25 12.97
N THR A 127 -7.16 -22.09 13.09
CA THR A 127 -7.71 -20.95 13.86
C THR A 127 -9.02 -20.46 13.26
N LEU A 128 -9.07 -20.27 11.95
CA LEU A 128 -10.29 -19.82 11.25
C LEU A 128 -11.39 -20.88 11.30
N GLN A 129 -11.02 -22.17 11.24
CA GLN A 129 -11.96 -23.28 11.34
C GLN A 129 -12.59 -23.34 12.72
N GLN A 130 -11.81 -23.21 13.79
CA GLN A 130 -12.32 -23.13 15.15
C GLN A 130 -13.25 -21.95 15.39
N ALA A 131 -12.97 -20.83 14.72
CA ALA A 131 -13.82 -19.63 14.77
C ALA A 131 -15.04 -19.70 13.84
N GLY A 132 -15.20 -20.76 13.04
CA GLY A 132 -16.32 -20.90 12.10
C GLY A 132 -16.25 -19.99 10.88
N HIS A 133 -15.06 -19.49 10.52
CA HIS A 133 -14.87 -18.54 9.43
C HIS A 133 -14.36 -19.17 8.11
N ILE A 134 -14.25 -20.49 8.04
CA ILE A 134 -13.86 -21.19 6.82
C ILE A 134 -15.08 -21.34 5.90
N HIS A 135 -14.92 -20.94 4.63
CA HIS A 135 -15.95 -21.11 3.63
C HIS A 135 -16.23 -22.61 3.36
N PRO A 136 -17.50 -23.05 3.21
CA PRO A 136 -17.87 -24.47 3.07
C PRO A 136 -17.20 -25.21 1.90
N LYS A 137 -16.77 -24.49 0.86
CA LYS A 137 -16.03 -25.08 -0.27
C LYS A 137 -14.62 -25.53 0.10
N ILE A 138 -14.02 -24.95 1.15
CA ILE A 138 -12.64 -25.22 1.56
C ILE A 138 -12.66 -26.25 2.68
N LYS A 139 -12.32 -27.49 2.36
CA LYS A 139 -12.33 -28.60 3.33
C LYS A 139 -10.97 -28.82 3.98
N GLU A 140 -9.87 -28.51 3.27
CA GLU A 140 -8.51 -28.79 3.70
C GLU A 140 -7.58 -27.63 3.37
N TRP A 141 -6.71 -27.28 4.32
CA TRP A 141 -5.74 -26.21 4.14
C TRP A 141 -4.76 -26.46 2.98
N LYS A 142 -4.41 -27.74 2.71
CA LYS A 142 -3.48 -28.12 1.63
C LYS A 142 -4.01 -27.74 0.25
N HIS A 143 -5.32 -27.88 0.05
CA HIS A 143 -5.95 -27.50 -1.23
C HIS A 143 -5.85 -25.98 -1.45
N ALA A 144 -6.19 -25.19 -0.45
CA ALA A 144 -6.06 -23.73 -0.51
C ALA A 144 -4.59 -23.28 -0.66
N TRP A 145 -3.68 -23.93 0.07
CA TRP A 145 -2.24 -23.67 -0.06
C TRP A 145 -1.73 -23.87 -1.49
N ASN A 146 -2.11 -24.97 -2.14
CA ASN A 146 -1.67 -25.27 -3.51
C ASN A 146 -2.17 -24.23 -4.53
N GLN A 147 -3.32 -23.61 -4.31
CA GLN A 147 -3.85 -22.57 -5.20
C GLN A 147 -3.06 -21.26 -5.13
N ILE A 148 -2.44 -20.97 -3.99
CA ILE A 148 -1.64 -19.76 -3.80
C ILE A 148 -0.12 -20.01 -3.89
N ALA A 149 0.30 -21.23 -4.22
CA ALA A 149 1.68 -21.70 -4.07
C ALA A 149 2.74 -20.84 -4.79
N ASP A 150 2.37 -20.20 -5.91
CA ASP A 150 3.28 -19.35 -6.70
C ASP A 150 3.53 -18.00 -6.03
N LYS A 151 2.50 -17.39 -5.46
CA LYS A 151 2.57 -16.05 -4.87
C LYS A 151 2.79 -16.05 -3.35
N LYS A 152 2.27 -17.06 -2.64
CA LYS A 152 2.35 -17.22 -1.17
C LYS A 152 1.96 -15.95 -0.40
N LEU A 153 0.93 -15.24 -0.88
CA LEU A 153 0.46 -14.03 -0.24
C LEU A 153 -0.54 -14.35 0.87
N LEU A 154 -0.28 -13.85 2.07
CA LEU A 154 -1.15 -14.05 3.22
C LEU A 154 -2.59 -13.56 2.95
N ILE A 155 -2.74 -12.39 2.33
CA ILE A 155 -4.07 -11.83 2.03
C ILE A 155 -4.86 -12.73 1.07
N GLU A 156 -4.23 -13.27 0.03
CA GLU A 156 -4.90 -14.18 -0.92
C GLU A 156 -5.29 -15.48 -0.25
N TYR A 157 -4.42 -16.01 0.61
CA TYR A 157 -4.71 -17.24 1.36
C TYR A 157 -5.91 -17.06 2.30
N VAL A 158 -5.91 -16.01 3.12
CA VAL A 158 -7.01 -15.74 4.05
C VAL A 158 -8.30 -15.45 3.29
N TYR A 159 -8.22 -14.70 2.19
CA TYR A 159 -9.39 -14.42 1.35
C TYR A 159 -10.00 -15.70 0.79
N LEU A 160 -9.17 -16.58 0.20
CA LEU A 160 -9.61 -17.88 -0.31
C LEU A 160 -10.28 -18.74 0.79
N LEU A 161 -9.68 -18.80 1.98
CA LEU A 161 -10.25 -19.55 3.10
C LEU A 161 -11.61 -19.05 3.53
N THR A 162 -11.81 -17.71 3.54
CA THR A 162 -13.03 -17.09 4.07
C THR A 162 -14.14 -16.92 3.03
N HIS A 163 -13.80 -16.75 1.75
CA HIS A 163 -14.76 -16.50 0.67
C HIS A 163 -14.92 -17.69 -0.31
N GLY A 164 -14.00 -18.65 -0.28
CA GLY A 164 -14.06 -19.84 -1.13
C GLY A 164 -13.76 -19.58 -2.61
N GLU A 165 -13.18 -18.42 -2.92
CA GLU A 165 -12.76 -17.99 -4.27
C GLU A 165 -11.50 -17.13 -4.17
N MET A 166 -10.73 -17.04 -5.25
CA MET A 166 -9.56 -16.17 -5.33
C MET A 166 -9.97 -14.70 -5.52
N ILE A 167 -9.13 -13.77 -5.05
CA ILE A 167 -9.35 -12.32 -5.24
C ILE A 167 -9.53 -12.00 -6.74
N ALA A 168 -8.73 -12.60 -7.60
CA ALA A 168 -8.81 -12.41 -9.05
C ALA A 168 -10.18 -12.82 -9.63
N GLU A 169 -10.74 -13.96 -9.19
CA GLU A 169 -12.05 -14.44 -9.63
C GLU A 169 -13.17 -13.48 -9.20
N ARG A 170 -13.11 -13.02 -7.96
CA ARG A 170 -14.06 -12.02 -7.44
C ARG A 170 -14.00 -10.72 -8.21
N ILE A 171 -12.80 -10.22 -8.51
CA ILE A 171 -12.60 -8.99 -9.30
C ILE A 171 -13.12 -9.18 -10.71
N SER A 172 -12.83 -10.30 -11.36
CA SER A 172 -13.35 -10.58 -12.71
C SER A 172 -14.89 -10.52 -12.75
N SER A 173 -15.55 -11.15 -11.79
CA SER A 173 -17.02 -11.10 -11.67
C SER A 173 -17.52 -9.66 -11.44
N GLN A 174 -16.88 -8.90 -10.57
CA GLN A 174 -17.24 -7.52 -10.28
C GLN A 174 -17.04 -6.59 -11.49
N MET A 175 -15.94 -6.76 -12.23
CA MET A 175 -15.69 -5.99 -13.46
C MET A 175 -16.71 -6.32 -14.55
N CYS A 176 -17.13 -7.59 -14.68
CA CYS A 176 -18.20 -7.97 -15.59
C CYS A 176 -19.55 -7.28 -15.25
N GLU A 177 -19.88 -7.17 -13.97
CA GLU A 177 -21.09 -6.46 -13.52
C GLU A 177 -21.02 -4.95 -13.84
N ILE A 178 -19.88 -4.31 -13.54
CA ILE A 178 -19.67 -2.89 -13.86
C ILE A 178 -19.77 -2.64 -15.35
N GLY A 179 -19.20 -3.50 -16.20
CA GLY A 179 -19.21 -3.36 -17.65
C GLY A 179 -20.59 -3.43 -18.28
N ARG A 180 -21.59 -3.99 -17.61
CA ARG A 180 -22.99 -4.04 -18.08
C ARG A 180 -23.76 -2.74 -17.82
N ASN A 181 -23.24 -1.86 -16.99
CA ASN A 181 -23.91 -0.61 -16.62
C ASN A 181 -23.58 0.50 -17.63
N GLU A 182 -24.51 1.43 -17.85
CA GLU A 182 -24.31 2.58 -18.75
C GLU A 182 -23.07 3.43 -18.40
N THR A 183 -22.75 3.55 -17.12
CA THR A 183 -21.57 4.27 -16.62
C THR A 183 -20.30 3.40 -16.56
N GLY A 184 -20.38 2.14 -17.02
CA GLY A 184 -19.29 1.17 -16.89
C GLY A 184 -17.98 1.62 -17.53
N SER A 185 -18.05 2.24 -18.72
CA SER A 185 -16.85 2.75 -19.41
C SER A 185 -16.11 3.82 -18.62
N ILE A 186 -16.83 4.70 -17.91
CA ILE A 186 -16.25 5.75 -17.08
C ILE A 186 -15.71 5.17 -15.77
N LYS A 187 -16.45 4.24 -15.15
CA LYS A 187 -15.95 3.50 -13.98
C LYS A 187 -14.65 2.76 -14.29
N PHE A 188 -14.55 2.14 -15.47
CA PHE A 188 -13.32 1.47 -15.92
C PHE A 188 -12.16 2.46 -16.11
N GLU A 189 -12.40 3.61 -16.72
CA GLU A 189 -11.35 4.62 -16.90
C GLU A 189 -10.85 5.16 -15.55
N LEU A 190 -11.74 5.41 -14.60
CA LEU A 190 -11.41 5.77 -13.23
C LEU A 190 -10.59 4.68 -12.54
N LEU A 191 -11.05 3.41 -12.62
CA LEU A 191 -10.35 2.29 -12.00
C LEU A 191 -8.97 2.04 -12.60
N ARG A 192 -8.79 2.19 -13.94
CA ARG A 192 -7.47 2.08 -14.56
C ARG A 192 -6.49 3.06 -13.93
N GLN A 193 -6.89 4.32 -13.79
CA GLN A 193 -6.02 5.37 -13.28
C GLN A 193 -5.76 5.20 -11.78
N VAL A 194 -6.81 5.05 -10.98
CA VAL A 194 -6.71 4.94 -9.52
C VAL A 194 -5.95 3.68 -9.11
N CYS A 195 -6.29 2.52 -9.68
CA CYS A 195 -5.65 1.26 -9.31
C CYS A 195 -4.19 1.19 -9.81
N PHE A 196 -3.89 1.75 -10.99
CA PHE A 196 -2.50 1.82 -11.46
C PHE A 196 -1.64 2.72 -10.56
N ALA A 197 -2.15 3.89 -10.17
CA ALA A 197 -1.47 4.77 -9.22
C ALA A 197 -1.23 4.09 -7.86
N ASP A 198 -2.24 3.38 -7.33
CA ASP A 198 -2.13 2.63 -6.07
C ASP A 198 -1.09 1.50 -6.14
N VAL A 199 -1.01 0.78 -7.27
CA VAL A 199 0.05 -0.23 -7.49
C VAL A 199 1.43 0.42 -7.49
N CYS A 200 1.56 1.61 -8.07
CA CYS A 200 2.80 2.40 -8.05
C CYS A 200 3.07 3.10 -6.70
N GLY A 201 2.16 2.99 -5.72
CA GLY A 201 2.35 3.55 -4.39
C GLY A 201 2.13 5.07 -4.30
N ILE A 202 1.42 5.67 -5.26
CA ILE A 202 1.05 7.08 -5.24
C ILE A 202 -0.47 7.27 -5.11
N ARG A 203 -0.87 8.43 -4.59
CA ARG A 203 -2.27 8.87 -4.50
C ARG A 203 -2.57 9.88 -5.58
N LEU A 204 -3.77 9.85 -6.12
CA LEU A 204 -4.19 10.83 -7.11
C LEU A 204 -5.00 11.95 -6.45
N SER A 205 -4.72 13.20 -6.84
CA SER A 205 -5.60 14.32 -6.48
C SER A 205 -6.97 14.12 -7.14
N THR A 206 -8.01 14.00 -6.30
CA THR A 206 -9.41 13.86 -6.74
C THR A 206 -9.77 14.97 -7.72
N LYS A 207 -9.37 16.20 -7.42
CA LYS A 207 -9.65 17.40 -8.24
C LYS A 207 -8.96 17.34 -9.62
N LYS A 208 -7.69 16.88 -9.68
CA LYS A 208 -6.98 16.71 -10.96
C LYS A 208 -7.62 15.61 -11.80
N LEU A 209 -7.96 14.48 -11.17
CA LEU A 209 -8.61 13.35 -11.82
C LEU A 209 -9.96 13.74 -12.41
N LEU A 210 -10.84 14.39 -11.63
CA LEU A 210 -12.13 14.89 -12.11
C LEU A 210 -11.98 15.84 -13.30
N ARG A 211 -11.05 16.79 -13.23
CA ARG A 211 -10.79 17.75 -14.33
C ARG A 211 -10.29 17.07 -15.61
N SER A 212 -9.52 15.99 -15.51
CA SER A 212 -9.01 15.28 -16.68
C SER A 212 -10.09 14.50 -17.42
N LEU A 213 -11.14 14.08 -16.73
CA LEU A 213 -12.23 13.27 -17.27
C LEU A 213 -13.47 14.07 -17.65
N ALA A 214 -13.72 15.21 -17.00
CA ALA A 214 -14.91 16.05 -17.25
C ALA A 214 -15.16 16.38 -18.73
N PRO A 215 -14.16 16.71 -19.56
CA PRO A 215 -14.39 16.99 -20.99
C PRO A 215 -14.78 15.76 -21.81
N ARG A 216 -14.66 14.55 -21.26
CA ARG A 216 -14.83 13.27 -21.98
C ARG A 216 -16.19 12.61 -21.74
N THR A 217 -17.04 13.22 -20.91
CA THR A 217 -18.31 12.61 -20.54
C THR A 217 -19.39 13.64 -20.25
N VAL A 218 -20.65 13.24 -20.48
CA VAL A 218 -21.85 13.99 -20.11
C VAL A 218 -22.35 13.63 -18.70
N TYR A 219 -21.78 12.61 -18.07
CA TYR A 219 -22.16 12.17 -16.73
C TYR A 219 -21.49 12.99 -15.64
N ASP A 220 -22.15 13.09 -14.50
CA ASP A 220 -21.55 13.69 -13.30
C ASP A 220 -20.54 12.70 -12.69
N ILE A 221 -19.26 12.97 -12.97
CA ILE A 221 -18.15 12.12 -12.48
C ILE A 221 -18.05 12.14 -10.96
N GLY A 222 -18.43 13.24 -10.30
CA GLY A 222 -18.44 13.33 -8.85
C GLY A 222 -19.42 12.35 -8.21
N GLN A 223 -20.63 12.23 -8.78
CA GLN A 223 -21.61 11.23 -8.33
C GLN A 223 -21.12 9.80 -8.60
N ILE A 224 -20.48 9.57 -9.76
CA ILE A 224 -19.91 8.25 -10.09
C ILE A 224 -18.82 7.88 -9.08
N LEU A 225 -17.91 8.80 -8.74
CA LEU A 225 -16.86 8.56 -7.74
C LEU A 225 -17.45 8.23 -6.37
N LYS A 226 -18.46 8.97 -5.94
CA LYS A 226 -19.14 8.69 -4.68
C LYS A 226 -19.77 7.30 -4.69
N SER A 227 -20.50 6.95 -5.75
CA SER A 227 -21.04 5.59 -5.92
C SER A 227 -19.94 4.53 -5.85
N MET A 228 -18.79 4.76 -6.50
CA MET A 228 -17.66 3.81 -6.45
C MET A 228 -17.05 3.67 -5.06
N ALA A 229 -17.02 4.73 -4.27
CA ALA A 229 -16.57 4.67 -2.88
C ALA A 229 -17.58 3.91 -2.00
N ASP A 230 -18.88 4.17 -2.17
CA ASP A 230 -19.96 3.46 -1.47
C ASP A 230 -20.00 1.95 -1.84
N GLU A 231 -19.63 1.61 -3.08
CA GLU A 231 -19.49 0.23 -3.57
C GLU A 231 -18.15 -0.43 -3.17
N PHE A 232 -17.32 0.22 -2.39
CA PHE A 232 -15.97 -0.24 -2.01
C PHE A 232 -15.09 -0.59 -3.23
N LEU A 233 -15.13 0.23 -4.27
CA LEU A 233 -14.25 0.10 -5.43
C LEU A 233 -12.98 0.92 -5.27
N VAL A 234 -13.10 2.09 -4.65
CA VAL A 234 -12.02 3.04 -4.38
C VAL A 234 -12.17 3.61 -2.96
N HIS A 235 -11.11 4.18 -2.45
CA HIS A 235 -11.10 4.95 -1.20
C HIS A 235 -10.88 6.42 -1.51
N ILE A 236 -11.68 7.30 -0.90
CA ILE A 236 -11.52 8.75 -0.95
C ILE A 236 -11.11 9.21 0.45
N SER A 237 -10.06 10.02 0.54
CA SER A 237 -9.60 10.58 1.82
C SER A 237 -10.70 11.41 2.51
N GLN A 238 -10.63 11.53 3.84
CA GLN A 238 -11.67 12.21 4.63
C GLN A 238 -11.88 13.67 4.24
N ASP A 239 -10.82 14.35 3.79
CA ASP A 239 -10.86 15.73 3.26
C ASP A 239 -11.35 15.79 1.81
N GLY A 240 -11.46 14.65 1.11
CA GLY A 240 -11.86 14.55 -0.28
C GLY A 240 -10.77 14.92 -1.29
N ASP A 241 -9.56 15.25 -0.84
CA ASP A 241 -8.49 15.74 -1.70
C ASP A 241 -7.81 14.64 -2.51
N TYR A 242 -7.78 13.41 -2.00
CA TYR A 242 -7.09 12.27 -2.62
C TYR A 242 -8.00 11.06 -2.81
N ILE A 243 -7.68 10.29 -3.85
CA ILE A 243 -8.32 9.01 -4.17
C ILE A 243 -7.26 7.93 -4.37
N GLU A 244 -7.52 6.76 -3.86
CA GLU A 244 -6.62 5.60 -3.93
C GLU A 244 -7.39 4.29 -4.07
N GLY A 245 -6.72 3.21 -4.44
CA GLY A 245 -7.28 1.86 -4.38
C GLY A 245 -7.48 1.40 -2.94
N LEU A 246 -8.29 0.37 -2.73
CA LEU A 246 -8.53 -0.17 -1.39
C LEU A 246 -7.33 -0.96 -0.85
N HIS A 247 -6.58 -1.60 -1.73
CA HIS A 247 -5.39 -2.37 -1.37
C HIS A 247 -4.58 -2.70 -2.64
N PRO A 248 -3.25 -2.53 -2.64
CA PRO A 248 -2.41 -2.71 -3.83
C PRO A 248 -2.50 -4.09 -4.49
N VAL A 249 -2.72 -5.17 -3.74
CA VAL A 249 -2.94 -6.51 -4.32
C VAL A 249 -4.24 -6.54 -5.14
N ARG A 250 -5.32 -5.99 -4.59
CA ARG A 250 -6.60 -5.88 -5.30
C ARG A 250 -6.48 -4.97 -6.52
N SER A 251 -5.83 -3.83 -6.36
CA SER A 251 -5.58 -2.89 -7.45
C SER A 251 -4.77 -3.51 -8.58
N ARG A 252 -3.77 -4.36 -8.26
CA ARG A 252 -3.01 -5.11 -9.27
C ARG A 252 -3.89 -6.04 -10.09
N HIS A 253 -4.78 -6.80 -9.48
CA HIS A 253 -5.73 -7.66 -10.21
C HIS A 253 -6.70 -6.84 -11.09
N ILE A 254 -7.14 -5.66 -10.61
CA ILE A 254 -7.98 -4.76 -11.42
C ILE A 254 -7.19 -4.23 -12.62
N VAL A 255 -5.93 -3.82 -12.42
CA VAL A 255 -5.04 -3.37 -13.50
C VAL A 255 -4.84 -4.48 -14.53
N GLU A 256 -4.50 -5.69 -14.10
CA GLU A 256 -4.32 -6.86 -14.97
C GLU A 256 -5.58 -7.12 -15.81
N TYR A 257 -6.76 -7.12 -15.19
CA TYR A 257 -8.04 -7.33 -15.88
C TYR A 257 -8.36 -6.22 -16.89
N LEU A 258 -8.25 -4.95 -16.49
CA LEU A 258 -8.65 -3.82 -17.32
C LEU A 258 -7.65 -3.48 -18.43
N HIS A 259 -6.45 -4.06 -18.40
CA HIS A 259 -5.41 -3.89 -19.43
C HIS A 259 -5.16 -5.14 -20.26
N GLU A 260 -6.00 -6.17 -20.16
CA GLU A 260 -5.89 -7.34 -21.02
C GLU A 260 -5.93 -6.96 -22.52
N TYR A 261 -6.80 -5.99 -22.87
CA TYR A 261 -6.97 -5.49 -24.24
C TYR A 261 -6.80 -3.96 -24.34
N TYR A 262 -6.39 -3.29 -23.28
CA TYR A 262 -6.18 -1.84 -23.25
C TYR A 262 -4.70 -1.52 -22.99
N PRO A 263 -4.07 -0.67 -23.81
CA PRO A 263 -2.66 -0.37 -23.66
C PRO A 263 -2.32 0.25 -22.30
N LEU A 264 -1.44 -0.41 -21.56
CA LEU A 264 -1.03 0.03 -20.23
C LEU A 264 -0.26 1.36 -20.27
N GLU A 265 0.48 1.60 -21.35
CA GLU A 265 1.24 2.83 -21.62
C GLU A 265 0.36 4.07 -21.57
N LYS A 266 -0.87 3.97 -22.10
CA LYS A 266 -1.82 5.10 -22.06
C LYS A 266 -2.20 5.45 -20.62
N THR A 267 -2.40 4.46 -19.79
CA THR A 267 -2.70 4.68 -18.36
C THR A 267 -1.48 5.26 -17.66
N ALA A 268 -0.29 4.69 -17.86
CA ALA A 268 0.95 5.19 -17.30
C ALA A 268 1.21 6.67 -17.69
N TYR A 269 1.00 7.01 -18.96
CA TYR A 269 1.13 8.39 -19.46
C TYR A 269 0.11 9.34 -18.80
N ASN A 270 -1.15 8.94 -18.66
CA ASN A 270 -2.17 9.74 -17.99
C ASN A 270 -1.81 9.97 -16.51
N ILE A 271 -1.32 8.93 -15.82
CA ILE A 271 -0.89 9.02 -14.43
C ILE A 271 0.30 9.97 -14.27
N THR A 272 1.28 9.92 -15.17
CA THR A 272 2.41 10.87 -15.15
C THR A 272 1.95 12.33 -15.22
N LYS A 273 0.86 12.62 -15.94
CA LYS A 273 0.27 13.97 -16.01
C LYS A 273 -0.55 14.35 -14.77
N LEU A 274 -1.07 13.39 -14.06
CA LEU A 274 -1.90 13.61 -12.87
C LEU A 274 -1.09 13.64 -11.57
N ALA A 275 0.06 12.97 -11.54
CA ALA A 275 0.93 12.86 -10.38
C ALA A 275 1.44 14.24 -9.93
N ASP A 276 1.74 14.36 -8.65
CA ASP A 276 2.45 15.51 -8.10
C ASP A 276 3.96 15.35 -8.34
N LEU A 277 4.69 16.47 -8.44
CA LEU A 277 6.13 16.45 -8.73
C LEU A 277 6.93 15.59 -7.73
N GLN A 278 6.51 15.58 -6.48
CA GLN A 278 7.14 14.77 -5.44
C GLN A 278 6.98 13.27 -5.65
N ASP A 279 5.94 12.83 -6.39
CA ASP A 279 5.62 11.43 -6.61
C ASP A 279 6.34 10.84 -7.84
N PHE A 280 6.99 11.67 -8.66
CA PHE A 280 7.63 11.21 -9.90
C PHE A 280 8.73 10.19 -9.66
N SER A 281 9.55 10.37 -8.63
CA SER A 281 10.61 9.40 -8.31
C SER A 281 10.03 8.02 -7.98
N VAL A 282 8.93 7.98 -7.21
CA VAL A 282 8.22 6.76 -6.85
C VAL A 282 7.61 6.12 -8.09
N LEU A 283 6.88 6.92 -8.86
CA LEU A 283 6.19 6.47 -10.07
C LEU A 283 7.18 5.84 -11.07
N PHE A 284 8.27 6.52 -11.39
CA PHE A 284 9.29 6.03 -12.33
C PHE A 284 10.07 4.82 -11.79
N SER A 285 10.20 4.64 -10.49
CA SER A 285 10.83 3.45 -9.91
C SER A 285 9.98 2.18 -10.09
N HIS A 286 8.64 2.33 -10.16
CA HIS A 286 7.72 1.22 -10.38
C HIS A 286 7.47 0.88 -11.84
N TYR A 287 7.66 1.81 -12.77
CA TYR A 287 7.43 1.57 -14.19
C TYR A 287 8.22 0.37 -14.78
N PRO A 288 9.46 0.09 -14.36
CA PRO A 288 10.17 -1.10 -14.81
C PRO A 288 9.50 -2.45 -14.49
N GLU A 289 8.59 -2.49 -13.52
CA GLU A 289 7.84 -3.70 -13.17
C GLU A 289 6.78 -4.08 -14.22
N PHE A 290 6.40 -3.12 -15.06
CA PHE A 290 5.38 -3.33 -16.07
C PHE A 290 5.98 -3.63 -17.45
N SER A 291 5.25 -4.49 -18.20
CA SER A 291 5.64 -4.88 -19.55
C SER A 291 5.00 -3.94 -20.57
N PHE A 292 5.66 -2.83 -20.89
CA PHE A 292 5.30 -1.95 -22.00
C PHE A 292 6.54 -1.44 -22.73
N ASP A 293 6.36 -0.88 -23.93
CA ASP A 293 7.46 -0.29 -24.70
C ASP A 293 7.98 0.99 -24.02
N LYS A 294 9.06 0.80 -23.24
CA LYS A 294 9.66 1.86 -22.45
C LYS A 294 10.26 2.97 -23.32
N VAL A 295 10.81 2.64 -24.49
CA VAL A 295 11.46 3.62 -25.37
C VAL A 295 10.42 4.59 -25.90
N SER A 296 9.33 4.08 -26.47
CA SER A 296 8.21 4.89 -26.95
C SER A 296 7.60 5.70 -25.81
N PHE A 297 7.33 5.06 -24.66
CA PHE A 297 6.73 5.70 -23.50
C PHE A 297 7.55 6.89 -22.98
N TYR A 298 8.86 6.69 -22.74
CA TYR A 298 9.70 7.78 -22.22
C TYR A 298 9.89 8.91 -23.24
N SER A 299 9.91 8.59 -24.54
CA SER A 299 9.91 9.61 -25.59
C SER A 299 8.65 10.49 -25.51
N ASP A 300 7.47 9.88 -25.30
CA ASP A 300 6.21 10.61 -25.20
C ASP A 300 6.07 11.43 -23.91
N VAL A 301 6.74 11.02 -22.84
CA VAL A 301 6.73 11.75 -21.56
C VAL A 301 7.64 12.98 -21.57
N VAL A 302 8.76 12.92 -22.33
CA VAL A 302 9.76 13.99 -22.37
C VAL A 302 9.38 15.07 -23.40
N ASN A 303 8.63 14.75 -24.46
CA ASN A 303 8.12 15.69 -25.46
C ASN A 303 6.80 16.34 -25.01
#